data_1d1330cd92ec9c1d54ab5bdbdbb0ca59
#
_entry.id   1d1330cd92ec9c1d54ab5bdbdbb0ca59
#
_cell.length_a   1.000
_cell.length_b   1.000
_cell.length_c   1.000
_cell.angle_alpha   90.00
_cell.angle_beta   90.00
_cell.angle_gamma   90.00
#
_symmetry.space_group_name_H-M   'P 1'
#
loop_
_entity.id
_entity.type
_entity.pdbx_description
1 polymer ?
#
loop_
_entity_poly.entity_id
_entity_poly.type
_entity_poly.pdbx_seq_one_letter_code
_entity_poly.pdbx_strand_id
1 'polypeptide(L)'
;MSITNPHDLIFKQTQRHIENAVDYIKGTFPQNLVKNLDLAKLKLEESSYTTEELKEYFSDLVYQCTYKGTTEIKITLLFEHKSYKPQYPLLKLLQYMLNIWDRQLNKKQSLTPIIPVLLL
;
A
#
# COMPACT_ATOMS: atom_id res chain seq x y z
N MET A 1 15.13 -28.42 18.18
CA MET A 1 14.24 -27.37 17.71
C MET A 1 15.05 -26.12 17.43
N SER A 2 15.06 -25.66 16.20
CA SER A 2 15.81 -24.45 15.87
C SER A 2 15.01 -23.24 16.32
N ILE A 3 15.68 -22.34 17.06
CA ILE A 3 15.09 -21.08 17.45
C ILE A 3 15.18 -20.13 16.25
N THR A 4 14.06 -19.68 15.75
CA THR A 4 14.04 -18.76 14.61
C THR A 4 14.55 -17.40 15.08
N ASN A 5 15.56 -16.87 14.40
CA ASN A 5 16.07 -15.53 14.63
C ASN A 5 14.94 -14.52 14.38
N PRO A 6 14.70 -13.54 15.27
CA PRO A 6 13.67 -12.51 15.06
C PRO A 6 13.78 -11.79 13.72
N HIS A 7 15.00 -11.54 13.24
CA HIS A 7 15.20 -10.90 11.93
C HIS A 7 14.71 -11.80 10.79
N ASP A 8 14.97 -13.10 10.88
CA ASP A 8 14.49 -14.07 9.87
C ASP A 8 12.98 -14.15 9.88
N LEU A 9 12.35 -14.10 11.05
CA LEU A 9 10.90 -14.12 11.17
C LEU A 9 10.28 -12.90 10.53
N ILE A 10 10.82 -11.71 10.79
CA ILE A 10 10.36 -10.44 10.20
C ILE A 10 10.50 -10.50 8.68
N PHE A 11 11.63 -10.97 8.17
CA PHE A 11 11.87 -11.11 6.74
C PHE A 11 10.84 -12.05 6.10
N LYS A 12 10.56 -13.20 6.72
CA LYS A 12 9.57 -14.15 6.20
C LYS A 12 8.17 -13.57 6.19
N GLN A 13 7.80 -12.80 7.21
CA GLN A 13 6.50 -12.14 7.26
C GLN A 13 6.38 -11.08 6.15
N THR A 14 7.43 -10.28 5.94
CA THR A 14 7.47 -9.27 4.88
C THR A 14 7.34 -9.93 3.52
N GLN A 15 8.07 -11.02 3.29
CA GLN A 15 8.02 -11.76 2.02
C GLN A 15 6.63 -12.33 1.77
N ARG A 16 5.98 -12.85 2.82
CA ARG A 16 4.61 -13.37 2.72
C ARG A 16 3.61 -12.26 2.37
N HIS A 17 3.76 -11.09 2.97
CA HIS A 17 2.92 -9.92 2.63
C HIS A 17 3.09 -9.55 1.16
N ILE A 18 4.32 -9.55 0.66
CA ILE A 18 4.59 -9.24 -0.75
C ILE A 18 3.94 -10.28 -1.66
N GLU A 19 4.10 -11.56 -1.37
CA GLU A 19 3.52 -12.64 -2.16
C GLU A 19 1.99 -12.56 -2.20
N ASN A 20 1.37 -12.29 -1.05
CA ASN A 20 -0.08 -12.14 -0.96
C ASN A 20 -0.56 -10.93 -1.74
N ALA A 21 0.18 -9.82 -1.69
CA ALA A 21 -0.16 -8.61 -2.45
C ALA A 21 -0.06 -8.86 -3.95
N VAL A 22 1.00 -9.53 -4.40
CA VAL A 22 1.17 -9.89 -5.81
C VAL A 22 0.00 -10.74 -6.29
N ASP A 23 -0.38 -11.77 -5.53
CA ASP A 23 -1.49 -12.64 -5.89
C ASP A 23 -2.80 -11.87 -5.97
N TYR A 24 -3.05 -10.97 -5.01
CA TYR A 24 -4.24 -10.14 -5.00
C TYR A 24 -4.29 -9.23 -6.22
N ILE A 25 -3.18 -8.56 -6.54
CA ILE A 25 -3.08 -7.66 -7.68
C ILE A 25 -3.33 -8.43 -8.98
N LYS A 26 -2.69 -9.58 -9.16
CA LYS A 26 -2.87 -10.40 -10.37
C LYS A 26 -4.30 -10.88 -10.53
N GLY A 27 -4.98 -11.16 -9.43
CA GLY A 27 -6.34 -11.69 -9.45
C GLY A 27 -7.44 -10.64 -9.57
N THR A 28 -7.17 -9.38 -9.23
CA THR A 28 -8.22 -8.35 -9.11
C THR A 28 -8.03 -7.14 -10.01
N PHE A 29 -6.79 -6.76 -10.30
CA PHE A 29 -6.53 -5.58 -11.13
C PHE A 29 -6.79 -5.90 -12.61
N PRO A 30 -7.16 -4.89 -13.43
CA PRO A 30 -7.29 -5.10 -14.87
C PRO A 30 -6.01 -5.63 -15.48
N GLN A 31 -6.11 -6.57 -16.42
CA GLN A 31 -4.95 -7.25 -16.99
C GLN A 31 -4.01 -6.30 -17.74
N ASN A 32 -4.55 -5.31 -18.44
CA ASN A 32 -3.71 -4.31 -19.12
C ASN A 32 -2.96 -3.40 -18.16
N LEU A 33 -3.42 -3.27 -16.91
CA LEU A 33 -2.66 -2.61 -15.85
C LEU A 33 -1.58 -3.55 -15.30
N VAL A 34 -1.96 -4.77 -14.97
CA VAL A 34 -1.05 -5.78 -14.38
C VAL A 34 0.19 -6.01 -15.26
N LYS A 35 -0.01 -6.14 -16.57
CA LYS A 35 1.11 -6.41 -17.48
C LYS A 35 2.15 -5.29 -17.53
N ASN A 36 1.78 -4.08 -17.11
CA ASN A 36 2.68 -2.94 -17.09
C ASN A 36 3.30 -2.69 -15.71
N LEU A 37 2.92 -3.48 -14.69
CA LEU A 37 3.47 -3.38 -13.35
C LEU A 37 4.60 -4.38 -13.18
N ASP A 38 5.74 -3.92 -12.64
CA ASP A 38 6.86 -4.81 -12.32
C ASP A 38 6.65 -5.42 -10.95
N LEU A 39 5.77 -6.43 -10.88
CA LEU A 39 5.41 -7.08 -9.62
C LEU A 39 6.54 -7.91 -9.03
N ALA A 40 7.53 -8.32 -9.83
CA ALA A 40 8.71 -9.01 -9.34
C ALA A 40 9.56 -8.11 -8.43
N LYS A 41 9.44 -6.80 -8.59
CA LYS A 41 10.17 -5.81 -7.78
C LYS A 41 9.27 -5.07 -6.80
N LEU A 42 8.10 -5.62 -6.49
CA LEU A 42 7.19 -5.02 -5.52
C LEU A 42 7.85 -4.98 -4.15
N LYS A 43 7.84 -3.80 -3.52
CA LYS A 43 8.43 -3.59 -2.20
C LYS A 43 7.36 -3.08 -1.24
N LEU A 44 7.43 -3.53 0.01
CA LEU A 44 6.59 -3.03 1.09
C LEU A 44 7.29 -1.84 1.75
N GLU A 45 6.61 -0.70 1.84
CA GLU A 45 7.10 0.43 2.63
C GLU A 45 6.90 0.17 4.12
N GLU A 46 7.85 0.60 4.93
CA GLU A 46 7.74 0.46 6.37
C GLU A 46 6.81 1.50 7.00
N SER A 47 6.63 2.64 6.32
CA SER A 47 5.86 3.76 6.86
C SER A 47 4.37 3.61 6.57
N SER A 48 3.56 4.03 7.55
CA SER A 48 2.13 4.24 7.37
C SER A 48 1.88 5.70 7.01
N TYR A 49 0.85 5.95 6.21
CA TYR A 49 0.45 7.31 5.82
C TYR A 49 -0.92 7.70 6.40
N THR A 50 -1.45 6.92 7.34
CA THR A 50 -2.67 7.30 8.03
C THR A 50 -2.36 8.36 9.08
N THR A 51 -3.22 9.40 9.15
CA THR A 51 -3.19 10.38 10.22
C THR A 51 -3.87 9.80 11.47
N GLU A 52 -3.77 10.49 12.60
CA GLU A 52 -4.48 10.07 13.81
C GLU A 52 -5.99 9.95 13.57
N GLU A 53 -6.56 10.87 12.78
CA GLU A 53 -7.97 10.80 12.40
C GLU A 53 -8.27 9.58 11.52
N LEU A 54 -7.44 9.33 10.50
CA LEU A 54 -7.69 8.25 9.55
C LEU A 54 -7.48 6.86 10.14
N LYS A 55 -6.63 6.72 11.18
CA LYS A 55 -6.41 5.45 11.87
C LYS A 55 -7.68 4.85 12.48
N GLU A 56 -8.68 5.68 12.76
CA GLU A 56 -9.95 5.20 13.27
C GLU A 56 -10.74 4.42 12.20
N TYR A 57 -10.50 4.70 10.93
CA TYR A 57 -11.29 4.15 9.84
C TYR A 57 -10.60 3.00 9.12
N PHE A 58 -9.28 3.05 8.95
CA PHE A 58 -8.56 1.97 8.28
C PHE A 58 -7.08 1.91 8.66
N SER A 59 -6.50 0.74 8.42
CA SER A 59 -5.05 0.51 8.45
C SER A 59 -4.55 0.40 7.02
N ASP A 60 -3.30 0.81 6.78
CA ASP A 60 -2.73 0.79 5.44
C ASP A 60 -1.50 -0.11 5.33
N LEU A 61 -1.38 -0.74 4.16
CA LEU A 61 -0.13 -1.35 3.69
C LEU A 61 0.22 -0.68 2.38
N VAL A 62 1.43 -0.15 2.28
CA VAL A 62 1.87 0.62 1.13
C VAL A 62 2.97 -0.14 0.41
N TYR A 63 2.75 -0.38 -0.87
CA TYR A 63 3.71 -1.06 -1.74
C TYR A 63 4.21 -0.11 -2.80
N GLN A 64 5.45 -0.31 -3.23
CA GLN A 64 6.07 0.43 -4.32
C GLN A 64 6.41 -0.51 -5.45
N CYS A 65 6.17 -0.08 -6.68
CA CYS A 65 6.68 -0.74 -7.87
C CYS A 65 6.77 0.26 -9.01
N THR A 66 7.27 -0.16 -10.15
CA THR A 66 7.33 0.68 -11.34
C THR A 66 6.23 0.30 -12.31
N TYR A 67 5.75 1.30 -13.05
CA TYR A 67 4.82 1.18 -14.16
C TYR A 67 5.58 1.41 -15.45
N LYS A 68 5.48 0.46 -16.38
CA LYS A 68 6.20 0.47 -17.66
C LYS A 68 7.72 0.65 -17.50
N GLY A 69 8.26 0.18 -16.37
CA GLY A 69 9.69 0.19 -16.10
C GLY A 69 10.30 1.56 -15.76
N THR A 70 9.52 2.63 -15.79
CA THR A 70 10.05 3.99 -15.62
C THR A 70 9.39 4.81 -14.53
N THR A 71 8.08 4.65 -14.32
CA THR A 71 7.32 5.48 -13.39
C THR A 71 7.14 4.75 -12.06
N GLU A 72 7.66 5.33 -10.98
CA GLU A 72 7.37 4.81 -9.65
C GLU A 72 5.91 5.07 -9.28
N ILE A 73 5.25 4.06 -8.74
CA ILE A 73 3.89 4.17 -8.25
C ILE A 73 3.79 3.55 -6.86
N LYS A 74 2.77 3.99 -6.12
CA LYS A 74 2.40 3.38 -4.84
C LYS A 74 1.07 2.66 -5.00
N ILE A 75 1.02 1.43 -4.50
CA ILE A 75 -0.22 0.66 -4.39
C ILE A 75 -0.53 0.59 -2.90
N THR A 76 -1.66 1.14 -2.50
CA THR A 76 -2.02 1.19 -1.08
C THR A 76 -3.22 0.30 -0.82
N LEU A 77 -3.05 -0.67 0.09
CA LEU A 77 -4.15 -1.52 0.53
C LEU A 77 -4.67 -0.94 1.84
N LEU A 78 -5.92 -0.54 1.85
CA LEU A 78 -6.58 0.07 3.01
C LEU A 78 -7.59 -0.91 3.57
N PHE A 79 -7.35 -1.37 4.80
CA PHE A 79 -8.22 -2.33 5.48
C PHE A 79 -9.18 -1.58 6.38
N GLU A 80 -10.46 -1.55 6.01
CA GLU A 80 -11.49 -0.85 6.75
C GLU A 80 -11.73 -1.52 8.11
N HIS A 81 -11.85 -0.71 9.17
CA HIS A 81 -12.16 -1.20 10.51
C HIS A 81 -13.67 -1.46 10.62
N LYS A 82 -14.04 -2.68 11.00
CA LYS A 82 -15.46 -3.10 11.04
C LYS A 82 -16.30 -2.31 12.01
N SER A 83 -15.71 -1.81 13.08
CA SER A 83 -16.43 -1.08 14.14
C SER A 83 -16.62 0.40 13.82
N TYR A 84 -16.08 0.89 12.72
CA TYR A 84 -16.12 2.32 12.41
C TYR A 84 -16.26 2.51 10.90
N LYS A 85 -17.49 2.86 10.48
CA LYS A 85 -17.74 3.13 9.06
C LYS A 85 -17.86 4.63 8.86
N PRO A 86 -17.00 5.25 8.03
CA PRO A 86 -17.14 6.67 7.74
C PRO A 86 -18.39 6.91 6.89
N GLN A 87 -19.00 8.07 7.09
CA GLN A 87 -20.17 8.47 6.31
C GLN A 87 -19.82 8.66 4.83
N TYR A 88 -18.61 9.14 4.56
CA TYR A 88 -18.13 9.38 3.19
C TYR A 88 -16.80 8.66 2.98
N PRO A 89 -16.81 7.35 2.66
CA PRO A 89 -15.57 6.57 2.51
C PRO A 89 -14.63 7.13 1.46
N LEU A 90 -15.15 7.60 0.32
CA LEU A 90 -14.32 8.15 -0.75
C LEU A 90 -13.62 9.44 -0.32
N LEU A 91 -14.27 10.25 0.51
CA LEU A 91 -13.64 11.46 1.04
C LEU A 91 -12.45 11.10 1.94
N LYS A 92 -12.61 10.09 2.79
CA LYS A 92 -11.52 9.60 3.64
C LYS A 92 -10.37 9.04 2.82
N LEU A 93 -10.68 8.35 1.72
CA LEU A 93 -9.68 7.85 0.78
C LEU A 93 -8.90 9.00 0.14
N LEU A 94 -9.59 10.06 -0.29
CA LEU A 94 -8.93 11.22 -0.86
C LEU A 94 -8.04 11.93 0.17
N GLN A 95 -8.49 12.05 1.40
CA GLN A 95 -7.69 12.64 2.49
C GLN A 95 -6.40 11.84 2.71
N TYR A 96 -6.50 10.51 2.63
CA TYR A 96 -5.35 9.63 2.75
C TYR A 96 -4.34 9.88 1.61
N MET A 97 -4.81 9.94 0.37
CA MET A 97 -3.95 10.19 -0.78
C MET A 97 -3.28 11.57 -0.69
N LEU A 98 -4.06 12.59 -0.31
CA LEU A 98 -3.53 13.94 -0.11
C LEU A 98 -2.44 13.97 0.96
N ASN A 99 -2.60 13.20 2.03
CA ASN A 99 -1.58 13.12 3.08
C ASN A 99 -0.25 12.56 2.54
N ILE A 100 -0.30 11.57 1.66
CA ILE A 100 0.91 11.04 1.02
C ILE A 100 1.58 12.14 0.20
N TRP A 101 0.82 12.81 -0.65
CA TRP A 101 1.35 13.85 -1.52
C TRP A 101 1.86 15.06 -0.73
N ASP A 102 1.18 15.46 0.34
CA ASP A 102 1.65 16.53 1.21
C ASP A 102 3.01 16.20 1.84
N ARG A 103 3.18 14.96 2.31
CA ARG A 103 4.47 14.53 2.85
C ARG A 103 5.56 14.55 1.79
N GLN A 104 5.25 14.15 0.56
CA GLN A 104 6.20 14.21 -0.54
C GLN A 104 6.60 15.64 -0.87
N LEU A 105 5.64 16.55 -0.93
CA LEU A 105 5.93 17.97 -1.17
C LEU A 105 6.78 18.58 -0.06
N ASN A 106 6.49 18.25 1.20
CA ASN A 106 7.27 18.75 2.34
C ASN A 106 8.71 18.25 2.30
N LYS A 107 8.97 17.08 1.72
CA LYS A 107 10.30 16.53 1.54
C LYS A 107 10.92 16.90 0.19
N LYS A 108 10.29 17.78 -0.57
CA LYS A 108 10.73 18.21 -1.90
C LYS A 108 10.87 17.04 -2.88
N GLN A 109 10.03 16.03 -2.72
CA GLN A 109 9.95 14.89 -3.63
C GLN A 109 8.90 15.15 -4.71
N SER A 110 9.03 14.44 -5.84
CA SER A 110 8.00 14.45 -6.88
C SER A 110 6.77 13.71 -6.39
N LEU A 111 5.58 14.13 -6.85
CA LEU A 111 4.35 13.44 -6.53
C LEU A 111 4.31 12.10 -7.25
N THR A 112 4.03 11.04 -6.50
CA THR A 112 3.96 9.67 -7.01
C THR A 112 2.50 9.31 -7.29
N PRO A 113 2.17 8.75 -8.47
CA PRO A 113 0.82 8.21 -8.70
C PRO A 113 0.51 7.13 -7.67
N ILE A 114 -0.74 7.11 -7.21
CA ILE A 114 -1.22 6.19 -6.17
C ILE A 114 -2.37 5.38 -6.73
N ILE A 115 -2.33 4.07 -6.55
CA ILE A 115 -3.46 3.18 -6.79
C ILE A 115 -3.99 2.76 -5.43
N PRO A 116 -5.08 3.37 -4.95
CA PRO A 116 -5.64 2.99 -3.66
C PRO A 116 -6.63 1.85 -3.82
N VAL A 117 -6.60 0.90 -2.89
CA VAL A 117 -7.52 -0.22 -2.85
C VAL A 117 -8.16 -0.25 -1.47
N LEU A 118 -9.47 -0.09 -1.42
CA LEU A 118 -10.22 -0.17 -0.17
C LEU A 118 -10.74 -1.59 0.01
N LEU A 119 -10.29 -2.26 1.06
CA LEU A 119 -10.69 -3.62 1.40
C LEU A 119 -11.71 -3.57 2.53
N LEU A 120 -12.87 -4.13 2.27
CA LEU A 120 -13.99 -4.13 3.21
C LEU A 120 -13.97 -5.36 4.13
#